data_6dc7f6f4ec3191f271025998b88e789b
#
_entry.id   6dc7f6f4ec3191f271025998b88e789b
#
_cell.length_a   1.000
_cell.length_b   1.000
_cell.length_c   1.000
_cell.angle_alpha   90.00
_cell.angle_beta   90.00
_cell.angle_gamma   90.00
#
_symmetry.space_group_name_H-M   'P 1'
#
loop_
_entity.id
_entity.type
_entity.pdbx_description
1 polymer ?
#
loop_
_entity_poly.entity_id
_entity_poly.type
_entity_poly.pdbx_seq_one_letter_code
_entity_poly.pdbx_strand_id
1 'polypeptide(L)' 'MKKSQQTTDNGQQTTTIHASYEAARGVMMRLGVSEIWHTSDGQWFTAADKAEEHAKKMKTQIQHFKLKKF' A
#
# COMPACT_ATOMS: atom_id res chain seq x y z
N MET A 1 -6.56 23.02 -9.46
CA MET A 1 -6.58 22.44 -9.37
C MET A 1 -6.44 21.97 -9.41
N LYS A 2 -6.29 21.72 -9.49
CA LYS A 2 -6.17 21.01 -9.54
C LYS A 2 -5.91 20.35 -9.38
N LYS A 3 -5.71 20.21 -9.57
CA LYS A 3 -5.51 19.33 -9.54
C LYS A 3 -5.33 18.58 -9.39
N SER A 4 -5.24 18.61 -9.51
CA SER A 4 -5.13 17.59 -9.39
C SER A 4 -4.92 16.91 -9.49
N GLN A 5 -4.85 16.86 -9.74
CA GLN A 5 -4.76 16.02 -9.85
C GLN A 5 -4.74 15.33 -10.04
N GLN A 6 -4.68 15.30 -10.34
CA GLN A 6 -4.75 14.49 -10.59
C GLN A 6 -4.91 13.83 -10.93
N THR A 7 -4.94 13.90 -11.26
CA THR A 7 -5.17 13.09 -11.68
C THR A 7 -5.35 12.54 -12.19
N THR A 8 -5.40 12.50 -12.57
CA THR A 8 -5.66 11.81 -13.10
C THR A 8 -5.75 11.28 -13.61
N ASP A 9 -5.74 11.02 -13.99
CA ASP A 9 -5.82 10.32 -14.54
C ASP A 9 -6.03 9.79 -15.00
N ASN A 10 -6.12 9.67 -15.42
CA ASN A 10 -6.30 8.98 -15.92
C ASN A 10 -6.34 8.03 -16.15
N GLY A 11 -6.53 8.00 -16.23
CA GLY A 11 -6.81 6.97 -16.13
C GLY A 11 -6.41 5.66 -16.40
N GLN A 12 -6.32 5.22 -17.05
CA GLN A 12 -6.02 4.10 -17.25
C GLN A 12 -4.80 3.74 -17.05
N GLN A 13 -4.13 4.46 -16.98
CA GLN A 13 -3.00 4.01 -16.81
C GLN A 13 -2.71 3.51 -15.58
N THR A 14 -1.87 2.70 -15.42
CA THR A 14 -1.49 2.08 -14.24
C THR A 14 -0.81 3.05 -13.38
N THR A 15 -1.43 3.40 -12.32
CA THR A 15 -0.86 4.32 -11.38
C THR A 15 -0.26 3.52 -10.24
N THR A 16 1.01 3.73 -9.98
CA THR A 16 1.66 3.08 -8.84
C THR A 16 1.43 3.92 -7.61
N ILE A 17 0.78 3.33 -6.63
CA ILE A 17 0.49 4.01 -5.37
C ILE A 17 1.50 3.56 -4.33
N HIS A 18 2.27 4.51 -3.82
CA HIS A 18 3.23 4.24 -2.75
C HIS A 18 2.70 4.80 -1.45
N ALA A 19 2.73 3.97 -0.43
CA ALA A 19 2.31 4.40 0.89
C ALA A 19 3.50 4.91 1.67
N SER A 20 3.28 5.88 2.54
CA SER A 20 4.33 6.38 3.42
C SER A 20 4.39 5.52 4.67
N TYR A 21 5.51 5.61 5.38
CA TYR A 21 5.64 4.90 6.64
C TYR A 21 4.60 5.38 7.65
N GLU A 22 4.31 6.68 7.64
CA GLU A 22 3.31 7.22 8.57
C GLU A 22 1.93 6.63 8.30
N ALA A 23 1.58 6.48 7.04
CA ALA A 23 0.30 5.86 6.70
C ALA A 23 0.27 4.42 7.16
N ALA A 24 1.36 3.69 6.90
CA ALA A 24 1.45 2.30 7.30
C ALA A 24 1.41 2.16 8.82
N ARG A 25 2.10 3.05 9.52
CA ARG A 25 2.11 3.03 10.98
C ARG A 25 0.70 3.21 11.53
N GLY A 26 -0.05 4.14 10.95
CA GLY A 26 -1.43 4.35 11.38
C GLY A 26 -2.29 3.13 11.21
N VAL A 27 -2.14 2.44 10.08
CA VAL A 27 -2.90 1.23 9.82
C VAL A 27 -2.48 0.13 10.79
N MET A 28 -1.15 -0.03 10.98
CA MET A 28 -0.65 -1.05 11.90
C MET A 28 -1.16 -0.85 13.32
N MET A 29 -1.18 0.40 13.77
CA MET A 29 -1.65 0.68 15.12
C MET A 29 -3.15 0.47 15.24
N ARG A 30 -3.90 0.81 14.22
CA ARG A 30 -5.33 0.60 14.24
C ARG A 30 -5.69 -0.88 14.28
N LEU A 31 -4.95 -1.69 13.53
CA LEU A 31 -5.19 -3.12 13.45
C LEU A 31 -4.50 -3.91 14.55
N GLY A 32 -3.59 -3.28 15.29
CA GLY A 32 -2.88 -3.96 16.36
C GLY A 32 -1.84 -4.93 15.85
N VAL A 33 -1.23 -4.65 14.71
CA VAL A 33 -0.19 -5.50 14.14
C VAL A 33 1.11 -4.74 14.06
N SER A 34 2.23 -5.45 13.96
CA SER A 34 3.55 -4.83 13.90
C SER A 34 4.16 -4.87 12.50
N GLU A 35 3.51 -5.49 11.57
CA GLU A 35 3.95 -5.54 10.18
C GLU A 35 2.75 -5.40 9.28
N ILE A 36 2.97 -4.81 8.10
CA ILE A 36 1.89 -4.69 7.15
C ILE A 36 2.49 -4.60 5.75
N TRP A 37 1.74 -5.03 4.77
CA TRP A 37 2.16 -5.00 3.36
C TRP A 37 1.18 -4.15 2.59
N HIS A 38 1.71 -3.40 1.66
CA HIS A 38 0.89 -2.51 0.82
C HIS A 38 1.22 -2.81 -0.63
N THR A 39 0.19 -3.00 -1.45
CA THR A 39 0.39 -3.22 -2.87
C THR A 39 0.17 -1.91 -3.63
N SER A 40 0.81 -1.81 -4.79
CA SER A 40 0.80 -0.55 -5.54
C SER A 40 -0.56 -0.21 -6.13
N ASP A 41 -1.53 -1.11 -6.00
CA ASP A 41 -2.91 -0.80 -6.38
C ASP A 41 -3.72 -0.29 -5.18
N GLY A 42 -3.07 -0.02 -4.05
CA GLY A 42 -3.71 0.64 -2.93
C GLY A 42 -4.30 -0.27 -1.87
N GLN A 43 -3.90 -1.54 -1.83
CA GLN A 43 -4.45 -2.49 -0.88
C GLN A 43 -3.49 -2.73 0.28
N TRP A 44 -4.06 -3.00 1.45
CA TRP A 44 -3.28 -3.31 2.65
C TRP A 44 -3.51 -4.76 3.04
N PHE A 45 -2.43 -5.43 3.45
CA PHE A 45 -2.50 -6.83 3.87
C PHE A 45 -1.71 -7.01 5.16
N THR A 46 -2.20 -7.89 6.02
CA THR A 46 -1.52 -8.19 7.28
C THR A 46 -0.74 -9.50 7.22
N ALA A 47 -0.77 -10.17 6.09
CA ALA A 47 -0.05 -11.42 5.90
C ALA A 47 0.74 -11.37 4.61
N ALA A 48 1.99 -11.81 4.66
CA ALA A 48 2.87 -11.73 3.50
C ALA A 48 2.36 -12.59 2.34
N ASP A 49 1.90 -13.80 2.64
CA ASP A 49 1.44 -14.70 1.58
C ASP A 49 0.23 -14.14 0.85
N LYS A 50 -0.65 -13.47 1.57
CA LYS A 50 -1.82 -12.85 0.95
C LYS A 50 -1.42 -11.70 0.07
N ALA A 51 -0.46 -10.89 0.54
CA ALA A 51 0.03 -9.76 -0.25
C ALA A 51 0.70 -10.25 -1.53
N GLU A 52 1.50 -11.30 -1.41
CA GLU A 52 2.20 -11.85 -2.57
C GLU A 52 1.24 -12.42 -3.58
N GLU A 53 0.23 -13.12 -3.09
CA GLU A 53 -0.78 -13.70 -3.98
C GLU A 53 -1.51 -12.61 -4.75
N HIS A 54 -1.92 -11.57 -4.03
CA HIS A 54 -2.61 -10.46 -4.65
C HIS A 54 -1.72 -9.72 -5.65
N ALA A 55 -0.46 -9.48 -5.25
CA ALA A 55 0.48 -8.77 -6.12
C ALA A 55 0.73 -9.54 -7.41
N LYS A 56 0.86 -10.85 -7.30
CA LYS A 56 1.09 -11.68 -8.47
C LYS A 56 -0.13 -11.66 -9.38
N LYS A 57 -1.31 -11.76 -8.79
CA LYS A 57 -2.55 -11.79 -9.56
C LYS A 57 -2.80 -10.46 -10.26
N MET A 58 -2.54 -9.35 -9.56
CA MET A 58 -2.81 -8.03 -10.09
C MET A 58 -1.58 -7.37 -10.70
N LYS A 59 -0.44 -8.06 -10.67
CA LYS A 59 0.82 -7.56 -11.22
C LYS A 59 1.21 -6.23 -10.60
N THR A 60 1.12 -6.17 -9.28
CA THR A 60 1.48 -4.97 -8.53
C THR A 60 2.77 -5.20 -7.78
N GLN A 61 3.32 -4.14 -7.23
CA GLN A 61 4.50 -4.21 -6.38
C GLN A 61 4.07 -4.23 -4.93
N ILE A 62 4.96 -4.72 -4.06
CA ILE A 62 4.67 -4.82 -2.64
C ILE A 62 5.62 -3.92 -1.87
N GLN A 63 5.07 -3.16 -0.93
CA GLN A 63 5.85 -2.44 0.07
C GLN A 63 5.64 -3.16 1.39
N HIS A 64 6.73 -3.41 2.12
CA HIS A 64 6.67 -4.05 3.42
C HIS A 64 7.08 -3.06 4.50
N PHE A 65 6.24 -2.89 5.48
CA PHE A 65 6.50 -1.96 6.58
C PHE A 65 6.51 -2.72 7.89
N LYS A 66 7.42 -2.33 8.76
CA LYS A 66 7.48 -2.86 10.11
C LYS A 66 7.42 -1.70 11.09
N LEU A 67 6.68 -1.93 12.17
CA LEU A 67 6.57 -0.92 13.21
C LEU A 67 7.89 -0.85 13.96
N LYS A 68 8.45 0.34 14.06
CA LYS A 68 9.70 0.51 14.75
C LYS A 68 9.48 0.47 16.25
N LYS A 69 10.44 -0.11 16.95
CA LYS A 69 10.42 -0.15 18.40
C LYS A 69 11.44 0.82 18.95
N PHE A 70 11.14 1.36 20.08
CA PHE A 70 12.04 2.29 20.76
C PHE A 70 12.51 1.72 22.08
#